data_35720a09984477aaa7961fddb62c507c
#
_entry.id   35720a09984477aaa7961fddb62c507c
#
_cell.length_a   1.000
_cell.length_b   1.000
_cell.length_c   1.000
_cell.angle_alpha   90.00
_cell.angle_beta   90.00
_cell.angle_gamma   90.00
#
_symmetry.space_group_name_H-M   'P 1'
#
loop_
_entity.id
_entity.type
_entity.pdbx_description
1 polymer ?
#
loop_
_entity_poly.entity_id
_entity_poly.type
_entity_poly.pdbx_seq_one_letter_code
_entity_poly.pdbx_strand_id
1 'polypeptide(L)'
;MTEVTVPDCFSPSALGASARCRLKLVVASTRRAGGDERLASGPEAVVGTVLHRVLERVERGDELSPDEVFQQEYARAVDELQRDPRRAHFADLASTRSLAEWNRTKQWVLTRATQQANPARPKTAATGGQGNSRLTGPEVGFQSPTLRLRGKADSVRQLGAREFEVRDFKTGVVLDERGEVKPEIALQLWAYAFMLLERRPGCDVRLIVDDGAEREVAFDADARTRAKRVLKELLEGMPPAGPSTASELAVPGKGCWGCQVRHVCPAYLAAAPQWWQQYPDGVERLSNDVWGTVLDVIGEGRVDVVLRDAAGRRVRIDGLDPRHGLTSVLVGKSVWFFGLEATGATRGFDGGRFHPRSFHELPRDRMERRAWALHVFGEKETAGGA
;
A
#
# COMPACT_ATOMS: atom_id res chain seq x y z
N MET A 1 -11.47 -16.05 -1.93
CA MET A 1 -11.16 -16.04 -0.46
C MET A 1 -12.47 -16.02 0.29
N THR A 2 -12.90 -17.13 0.83
CA THR A 2 -14.14 -17.25 1.63
C THR A 2 -13.81 -17.21 3.12
N GLU A 3 -12.74 -17.86 3.51
CA GLU A 3 -12.26 -17.93 4.90
C GLU A 3 -11.01 -17.08 5.09
N VAL A 4 -10.93 -16.44 6.23
CA VAL A 4 -9.78 -15.65 6.67
C VAL A 4 -9.50 -15.94 8.14
N THR A 5 -8.26 -15.79 8.56
CA THR A 5 -7.88 -15.88 9.96
C THR A 5 -7.66 -14.48 10.50
N VAL A 6 -8.44 -14.08 11.47
CA VAL A 6 -8.24 -12.83 12.21
C VAL A 6 -6.98 -12.99 13.07
N PRO A 7 -5.95 -12.13 12.94
CA PRO A 7 -4.74 -12.26 13.72
C PRO A 7 -4.94 -11.80 15.18
N ASP A 8 -4.08 -12.27 16.07
CA ASP A 8 -4.02 -11.81 17.47
C ASP A 8 -3.73 -10.30 17.55
N CYS A 9 -2.84 -9.83 16.67
CA CYS A 9 -2.41 -8.43 16.61
C CYS A 9 -2.50 -7.87 15.21
N PHE A 10 -2.89 -6.61 15.10
CA PHE A 10 -2.98 -5.85 13.84
C PHE A 10 -1.74 -4.98 13.63
N SER A 11 -1.46 -4.65 12.38
CA SER A 11 -0.37 -3.72 12.04
C SER A 11 -0.80 -2.27 12.19
N PRO A 12 -0.04 -1.41 12.89
CA PRO A 12 -0.30 0.03 12.96
C PRO A 12 -0.42 0.70 11.58
N SER A 13 0.43 0.31 10.64
CA SER A 13 0.38 0.85 9.26
C SER A 13 -0.88 0.46 8.48
N ALA A 14 -1.58 -0.58 8.91
CA ALA A 14 -2.82 -1.02 8.28
C ALA A 14 -4.07 -0.36 8.89
N LEU A 15 -3.96 0.23 10.09
CA LEU A 15 -5.10 0.80 10.80
C LEU A 15 -5.81 1.88 9.99
N GLY A 16 -5.08 2.84 9.46
CA GLY A 16 -5.65 3.94 8.69
C GLY A 16 -6.31 3.48 7.39
N ALA A 17 -5.68 2.55 6.70
CA ALA A 17 -6.22 1.97 5.47
C ALA A 17 -7.50 1.16 5.70
N SER A 18 -7.76 0.74 6.93
CA SER A 18 -8.83 -0.19 7.32
C SER A 18 -10.00 0.45 8.04
N ALA A 19 -9.94 1.71 8.40
CA ALA A 19 -11.05 2.42 9.06
C ALA A 19 -12.40 2.31 8.31
N ARG A 20 -12.38 1.85 7.07
CA ARG A 20 -13.55 1.66 6.21
C ARG A 20 -13.88 0.19 5.92
N CYS A 21 -12.99 -0.76 6.23
CA CYS A 21 -13.22 -2.18 5.93
C CYS A 21 -12.35 -3.09 6.81
N ARG A 22 -13.00 -3.88 7.69
CA ARG A 22 -12.32 -4.81 8.60
C ARG A 22 -11.54 -5.88 7.87
N LEU A 23 -12.05 -6.41 6.76
CA LEU A 23 -11.35 -7.39 5.94
C LEU A 23 -9.98 -6.87 5.48
N LYS A 24 -9.91 -5.60 5.06
CA LYS A 24 -8.65 -4.98 4.64
C LYS A 24 -7.63 -4.96 5.77
N LEU A 25 -8.06 -4.65 7.01
CA LEU A 25 -7.19 -4.68 8.19
C LEU A 25 -6.66 -6.08 8.47
N VAL A 26 -7.54 -7.08 8.47
CA VAL A 26 -7.18 -8.48 8.70
C VAL A 26 -6.13 -8.92 7.68
N VAL A 27 -6.40 -8.76 6.38
CA VAL A 27 -5.50 -9.21 5.32
C VAL A 27 -4.16 -8.44 5.34
N ALA A 28 -4.19 -7.12 5.59
CA ALA A 28 -2.97 -6.32 5.68
C ALA A 28 -2.11 -6.68 6.90
N SER A 29 -2.72 -7.20 7.97
CA SER A 29 -2.03 -7.57 9.21
C SER A 29 -1.58 -9.04 9.24
N THR A 30 -2.09 -9.87 8.33
CA THR A 30 -1.78 -11.31 8.28
C THR A 30 -0.54 -11.52 7.41
N ARG A 31 0.51 -12.14 7.97
CA ARG A 31 1.64 -12.67 7.19
C ARG A 31 1.26 -14.07 6.71
N ARG A 32 1.19 -14.27 5.40
CA ARG A 32 0.93 -15.60 4.84
C ARG A 32 2.24 -16.27 4.43
N ALA A 33 2.42 -17.50 4.90
CA ALA A 33 3.39 -18.42 4.33
C ALA A 33 2.76 -19.01 3.05
N GLY A 34 3.34 -18.76 1.90
CA GLY A 34 2.94 -19.44 0.66
C GLY A 34 2.27 -18.61 -0.43
N GLY A 35 2.11 -17.32 -0.26
CA GLY A 35 1.61 -16.45 -1.33
C GLY A 35 0.80 -15.26 -0.82
N ASP A 36 1.01 -14.15 -1.45
CA ASP A 36 0.28 -12.92 -1.16
C ASP A 36 -0.89 -12.82 -2.14
N GLU A 37 -2.12 -13.07 -1.66
CA GLU A 37 -3.34 -12.93 -2.48
C GLU A 37 -3.68 -11.47 -2.79
N ARG A 38 -2.92 -10.51 -2.25
CA ARG A 38 -3.16 -9.09 -2.52
C ARG A 38 -2.79 -8.75 -3.94
N LEU A 39 -3.45 -7.75 -4.48
CA LEU A 39 -2.98 -7.09 -5.70
C LEU A 39 -1.57 -6.59 -5.48
N ALA A 40 -0.72 -6.72 -6.50
CA ALA A 40 0.63 -6.20 -6.42
C ALA A 40 0.60 -4.70 -6.10
N SER A 41 1.51 -4.29 -5.25
CA SER A 41 1.68 -2.88 -4.94
C SER A 41 2.17 -2.13 -6.17
N GLY A 42 1.68 -0.91 -6.35
CA GLY A 42 2.18 -0.01 -7.39
C GLY A 42 3.63 0.43 -7.15
N PRO A 43 4.26 1.05 -8.16
CA PRO A 43 5.66 1.46 -8.09
C PRO A 43 5.95 2.43 -6.94
N GLU A 44 4.98 3.23 -6.50
CA GLU A 44 5.15 4.12 -5.34
C GLU A 44 5.49 3.36 -4.07
N ALA A 45 4.81 2.25 -3.83
CA ALA A 45 5.08 1.43 -2.65
C ALA A 45 6.45 0.75 -2.73
N VAL A 46 6.91 0.42 -3.93
CA VAL A 46 8.26 -0.13 -4.15
C VAL A 46 9.32 0.91 -3.87
N VAL A 47 9.14 2.16 -4.35
CA VAL A 47 10.03 3.28 -4.03
C VAL A 47 10.07 3.54 -2.53
N GLY A 48 8.93 3.48 -1.84
CA GLY A 48 8.88 3.54 -0.39
C GLY A 48 9.71 2.44 0.28
N THR A 49 9.65 1.22 -0.23
CA THR A 49 10.46 0.09 0.28
C THR A 49 11.96 0.33 0.08
N VAL A 50 12.38 0.88 -1.07
CA VAL A 50 13.79 1.26 -1.30
C VAL A 50 14.24 2.28 -0.28
N LEU A 51 13.45 3.35 -0.06
CA LEU A 51 13.72 4.35 0.95
C LEU A 51 13.97 3.72 2.32
N HIS A 52 13.03 2.93 2.83
CA HIS A 52 13.13 2.32 4.15
C HIS A 52 14.38 1.44 4.28
N ARG A 53 14.68 0.62 3.26
CA ARG A 53 15.88 -0.23 3.25
C ARG A 53 17.18 0.58 3.27
N VAL A 54 17.25 1.69 2.54
CA VAL A 54 18.42 2.56 2.54
C VAL A 54 18.63 3.19 3.91
N LEU A 55 17.59 3.80 4.48
CA LEU A 55 17.67 4.45 5.78
C LEU A 55 18.01 3.44 6.89
N GLU A 56 17.41 2.26 6.87
CA GLU A 56 17.69 1.18 7.83
C GLU A 56 19.16 0.73 7.77
N ARG A 57 19.71 0.49 6.56
CA ARG A 57 21.09 0.04 6.38
C ARG A 57 22.08 1.09 6.87
N VAL A 58 21.88 2.33 6.47
CA VAL A 58 22.75 3.44 6.88
C VAL A 58 22.68 3.67 8.40
N GLU A 59 21.50 3.64 9.00
CA GLU A 59 21.35 3.82 10.46
C GLU A 59 21.97 2.65 11.25
N ARG A 60 22.04 1.45 10.64
CA ARG A 60 22.75 0.30 11.22
C ARG A 60 24.26 0.37 11.10
N GLY A 61 24.79 1.34 10.36
CA GLY A 61 26.21 1.54 10.18
C GLY A 61 26.81 0.71 9.04
N ASP A 62 26.10 0.61 7.92
CA ASP A 62 26.65 0.04 6.68
C ASP A 62 27.96 0.77 6.31
N GLU A 63 28.96 0.02 5.84
CA GLU A 63 30.26 0.57 5.48
C GLU A 63 30.24 1.34 4.16
N LEU A 64 29.21 1.11 3.34
CA LEU A 64 29.04 1.79 2.07
C LEU A 64 28.52 3.22 2.26
N SER A 65 28.84 4.08 1.30
CA SER A 65 28.25 5.42 1.25
C SER A 65 26.72 5.34 1.04
N PRO A 66 25.96 6.35 1.49
CA PRO A 66 24.51 6.37 1.26
C PRO A 66 24.08 6.22 -0.19
N ASP A 67 24.88 6.75 -1.16
CA ASP A 67 24.58 6.59 -2.60
C ASP A 67 24.80 5.16 -3.06
N GLU A 68 25.88 4.49 -2.64
CA GLU A 68 26.12 3.09 -2.95
C GLU A 68 25.02 2.18 -2.37
N VAL A 69 24.62 2.42 -1.13
CA VAL A 69 23.48 1.70 -0.50
C VAL A 69 22.21 1.92 -1.32
N PHE A 70 21.94 3.15 -1.75
CA PHE A 70 20.79 3.46 -2.58
C PHE A 70 20.83 2.70 -3.91
N GLN A 71 21.97 2.71 -4.61
CA GLN A 71 22.12 1.99 -5.89
C GLN A 71 21.87 0.49 -5.73
N GLN A 72 22.40 -0.11 -4.66
CA GLN A 72 22.18 -1.55 -4.39
C GLN A 72 20.72 -1.87 -4.10
N GLU A 73 20.04 -1.10 -3.23
CA GLU A 73 18.65 -1.35 -2.91
C GLU A 73 17.70 -1.05 -4.07
N TYR A 74 18.05 -0.06 -4.90
CA TYR A 74 17.33 0.22 -6.14
C TYR A 74 17.45 -0.94 -7.14
N ALA A 75 18.68 -1.40 -7.42
CA ALA A 75 18.92 -2.52 -8.31
C ALA A 75 18.22 -3.80 -7.82
N ARG A 76 18.25 -4.06 -6.52
CA ARG A 76 17.54 -5.17 -5.90
C ARG A 76 16.03 -5.06 -6.11
N ALA A 77 15.45 -3.89 -5.92
CA ALA A 77 14.03 -3.67 -6.12
C ALA A 77 13.61 -3.87 -7.58
N VAL A 78 14.41 -3.41 -8.53
CA VAL A 78 14.20 -3.64 -9.97
C VAL A 78 14.23 -5.13 -10.30
N ASP A 79 15.21 -5.87 -9.78
CA ASP A 79 15.34 -7.32 -9.97
C ASP A 79 14.13 -8.08 -9.35
N GLU A 80 13.69 -7.71 -8.14
CA GLU A 80 12.49 -8.26 -7.50
C GLU A 80 11.22 -8.00 -8.34
N LEU A 81 11.11 -6.82 -8.97
CA LEU A 81 10.00 -6.49 -9.86
C LEU A 81 10.03 -7.30 -11.15
N GLN A 82 11.20 -7.42 -11.78
CA GLN A 82 11.36 -8.18 -13.03
C GLN A 82 11.00 -9.67 -12.87
N ARG A 83 11.24 -10.23 -11.68
CA ARG A 83 10.89 -11.62 -11.36
C ARG A 83 9.41 -11.83 -11.06
N ASP A 84 8.65 -10.78 -10.74
CA ASP A 84 7.21 -10.89 -10.50
C ASP A 84 6.45 -10.52 -11.78
N PRO A 85 5.85 -11.48 -12.50
CA PRO A 85 5.14 -11.24 -13.76
C PRO A 85 4.00 -10.23 -13.62
N ARG A 86 3.45 -10.06 -12.41
CA ARG A 86 2.40 -9.08 -12.15
C ARG A 86 2.93 -7.65 -12.08
N ARG A 87 4.25 -7.45 -11.89
CA ARG A 87 4.90 -6.17 -11.67
C ARG A 87 6.01 -5.84 -12.66
N ALA A 88 6.39 -6.80 -13.50
CA ALA A 88 7.53 -6.64 -14.42
C ALA A 88 7.36 -5.44 -15.37
N HIS A 89 6.12 -5.07 -15.71
CA HIS A 89 5.81 -3.95 -16.61
C HIS A 89 6.19 -2.57 -16.03
N PHE A 90 6.39 -2.44 -14.72
CA PHE A 90 6.88 -1.20 -14.10
C PHE A 90 8.22 -1.37 -13.37
N ALA A 91 9.04 -2.32 -13.84
CA ALA A 91 10.37 -2.53 -13.27
C ALA A 91 11.30 -1.31 -13.42
N ASP A 92 11.09 -0.48 -14.43
CA ASP A 92 11.76 0.83 -14.50
C ASP A 92 11.08 1.83 -13.57
N LEU A 93 11.45 1.78 -12.28
CA LEU A 93 10.90 2.63 -11.25
C LEU A 93 11.15 4.12 -11.48
N ALA A 94 12.25 4.47 -12.14
CA ALA A 94 12.57 5.87 -12.42
C ALA A 94 11.59 6.48 -13.42
N SER A 95 11.10 5.70 -14.38
CA SER A 95 10.12 6.15 -15.38
C SER A 95 8.69 6.29 -14.83
N THR A 96 8.43 5.73 -13.65
CA THR A 96 7.10 5.81 -13.02
C THR A 96 6.76 7.19 -12.43
N ARG A 97 7.74 8.08 -12.41
CA ARG A 97 7.63 9.45 -11.90
C ARG A 97 8.19 10.44 -12.91
N SER A 98 7.81 11.71 -12.79
CA SER A 98 8.54 12.74 -13.52
C SER A 98 10.02 12.75 -13.05
N LEU A 99 10.92 13.11 -13.96
CA LEU A 99 12.35 13.18 -13.65
C LEU A 99 12.61 14.10 -12.43
N ALA A 100 11.87 15.20 -12.32
CA ALA A 100 11.98 16.12 -11.19
C ALA A 100 11.51 15.49 -9.87
N GLU A 101 10.42 14.74 -9.86
CA GLU A 101 9.94 14.03 -8.67
C GLU A 101 10.89 12.90 -8.25
N TRP A 102 11.41 12.15 -9.22
CA TRP A 102 12.39 11.11 -8.96
C TRP A 102 13.64 11.68 -8.32
N ASN A 103 14.21 12.74 -8.92
CA ASN A 103 15.42 13.38 -8.40
C ASN A 103 15.20 13.97 -7.00
N ARG A 104 14.05 14.61 -6.74
CA ARG A 104 13.72 15.09 -5.38
C ARG A 104 13.65 13.95 -4.37
N THR A 105 12.98 12.85 -4.73
CA THR A 105 12.87 11.67 -3.85
C THR A 105 14.26 11.08 -3.57
N LYS A 106 15.08 10.89 -4.60
CA LYS A 106 16.45 10.38 -4.45
C LYS A 106 17.29 11.30 -3.57
N GLN A 107 17.28 12.60 -3.84
CA GLN A 107 18.04 13.58 -3.06
C GLN A 107 17.59 13.62 -1.59
N TRP A 108 16.30 13.56 -1.34
CA TRP A 108 15.79 13.48 0.01
C TRP A 108 16.30 12.23 0.74
N VAL A 109 16.21 11.04 0.12
CA VAL A 109 16.72 9.79 0.70
C VAL A 109 18.20 9.91 1.03
N LEU A 110 19.01 10.37 0.08
CA LEU A 110 20.46 10.53 0.28
C LEU A 110 20.80 11.56 1.37
N THR A 111 20.09 12.68 1.40
CA THR A 111 20.27 13.70 2.45
C THR A 111 19.98 13.12 3.84
N ARG A 112 18.86 12.41 3.99
CA ARG A 112 18.50 11.77 5.27
C ARG A 112 19.51 10.69 5.66
N ALA A 113 19.88 9.83 4.73
CA ALA A 113 20.88 8.79 4.96
C ALA A 113 22.23 9.40 5.39
N THR A 114 22.70 10.47 4.74
CA THR A 114 23.94 11.18 5.13
C THR A 114 23.83 11.81 6.51
N GLN A 115 22.67 12.40 6.85
CA GLN A 115 22.44 12.95 8.19
C GLN A 115 22.46 11.86 9.28
N GLN A 116 21.99 10.67 8.95
CA GLN A 116 22.02 9.52 9.86
C GLN A 116 23.41 8.92 10.01
N ALA A 117 24.19 8.90 8.94
CA ALA A 117 25.57 8.39 8.94
C ALA A 117 26.56 9.31 9.68
N ASN A 118 26.19 10.56 9.98
CA ASN A 118 27.09 11.54 10.58
C ASN A 118 27.59 11.08 11.98
N PRO A 119 28.92 10.85 12.16
CA PRO A 119 29.49 10.37 13.43
C PRO A 119 29.38 11.38 14.59
N ALA A 120 29.20 12.66 14.30
CA ALA A 120 28.98 13.68 15.33
C ALA A 120 27.59 13.59 16.00
N ARG A 121 26.69 12.80 15.45
CA ARG A 121 25.40 12.50 16.07
C ARG A 121 25.63 11.53 17.22
N PRO A 122 25.10 11.78 18.45
CA PRO A 122 25.24 10.83 19.54
C PRO A 122 24.67 9.49 19.06
N LYS A 123 25.56 8.52 18.83
CA LYS A 123 25.16 7.13 18.62
C LYS A 123 24.36 6.77 19.87
N THR A 124 23.05 6.61 19.71
CA THR A 124 22.23 6.05 20.79
C THR A 124 22.94 4.79 21.24
N ALA A 125 23.50 4.83 22.46
CA ALA A 125 24.35 3.77 22.98
C ALA A 125 23.61 2.45 22.78
N ALA A 126 24.16 1.59 21.92
CA ALA A 126 23.69 0.23 21.77
C ALA A 126 24.04 -0.46 23.08
N THR A 127 23.17 -0.32 24.08
CA THR A 127 23.25 -1.14 25.28
C THR A 127 22.98 -2.57 24.79
N GLY A 128 24.07 -3.32 24.66
CA GLY A 128 24.09 -4.71 24.22
C GLY A 128 23.27 -5.57 25.18
N GLY A 129 22.01 -5.74 24.88
CA GLY A 129 21.10 -6.71 25.46
C GLY A 129 20.67 -7.67 24.34
N GLN A 130 21.18 -8.87 24.35
CA GLN A 130 20.62 -9.99 23.62
C GLN A 130 19.23 -10.27 24.21
N GLY A 131 18.19 -9.81 23.56
CA GLY A 131 16.82 -10.01 23.98
C GLY A 131 15.95 -8.89 23.44
N ASN A 132 14.71 -9.16 23.14
CA ASN A 132 13.61 -8.40 22.52
C ASN A 132 13.36 -6.94 23.06
N SER A 133 14.38 -6.21 23.51
CA SER A 133 14.28 -4.97 24.31
C SER A 133 14.92 -3.72 23.72
N ARG A 134 15.35 -3.72 22.45
CA ARG A 134 15.88 -2.48 21.85
C ARG A 134 14.73 -1.50 21.62
N LEU A 135 14.70 -0.41 22.40
CA LEU A 135 13.67 0.62 22.29
C LEU A 135 14.05 1.79 21.37
N THR A 136 15.28 1.80 20.85
CA THR A 136 15.78 2.88 20.00
C THR A 136 16.52 2.32 18.80
N GLY A 137 16.53 3.06 17.71
CA GLY A 137 17.17 2.73 16.44
C GLY A 137 16.17 2.59 15.30
N PRO A 138 16.62 2.07 14.15
CA PRO A 138 15.77 1.80 13.00
C PRO A 138 14.94 0.53 13.20
N GLU A 139 13.78 0.47 12.57
CA GLU A 139 12.91 -0.71 12.51
C GLU A 139 12.61 -1.31 13.89
N VAL A 140 12.27 -0.44 14.86
CA VAL A 140 12.03 -0.87 16.26
C VAL A 140 10.71 -1.64 16.33
N GLY A 141 10.81 -2.90 16.72
CA GLY A 141 9.67 -3.79 16.88
C GLY A 141 8.87 -3.49 18.15
N PHE A 142 7.56 -3.32 17.99
CA PHE A 142 6.60 -3.17 19.07
C PHE A 142 5.55 -4.27 19.03
N GLN A 143 5.07 -4.65 20.20
CA GLN A 143 3.89 -5.49 20.37
C GLN A 143 3.16 -5.07 21.63
N SER A 144 1.85 -4.89 21.51
CA SER A 144 0.93 -4.64 22.61
C SER A 144 -0.23 -5.64 22.53
N PRO A 145 -0.24 -6.66 23.41
CA PRO A 145 -1.40 -7.55 23.52
C PRO A 145 -2.66 -6.80 23.95
N THR A 146 -2.53 -5.81 24.85
CA THR A 146 -3.62 -4.99 25.37
C THR A 146 -4.34 -4.22 24.25
N LEU A 147 -3.56 -3.65 23.31
CA LEU A 147 -4.08 -2.96 22.14
C LEU A 147 -4.28 -3.87 20.94
N ARG A 148 -3.93 -5.15 21.03
CA ARG A 148 -3.91 -6.06 19.88
C ARG A 148 -3.13 -5.51 18.70
N LEU A 149 -1.97 -4.89 18.96
CA LEU A 149 -1.12 -4.28 17.94
C LEU A 149 0.26 -4.91 17.90
N ARG A 150 0.80 -5.08 16.70
CA ARG A 150 2.18 -5.49 16.44
C ARG A 150 2.69 -4.80 15.18
N GLY A 151 3.87 -4.20 15.27
CA GLY A 151 4.50 -3.57 14.11
C GLY A 151 5.91 -3.13 14.39
N LYS A 152 6.50 -2.45 13.41
CA LYS A 152 7.81 -1.84 13.53
C LYS A 152 7.69 -0.35 13.20
N ALA A 153 8.18 0.50 14.10
CA ALA A 153 8.35 1.92 13.82
C ALA A 153 9.64 2.11 13.02
N ASP A 154 9.61 2.97 12.00
CA ASP A 154 10.74 3.17 11.11
C ASP A 154 11.99 3.64 11.87
N SER A 155 11.81 4.57 12.80
CA SER A 155 12.89 5.00 13.69
C SER A 155 12.34 5.43 15.05
N VAL A 156 13.05 5.07 16.13
CA VAL A 156 12.78 5.55 17.48
C VAL A 156 14.07 6.09 18.06
N ARG A 157 14.04 7.32 18.58
CA ARG A 157 15.19 7.99 19.18
C ARG A 157 14.88 8.40 20.60
N GLN A 158 15.88 8.31 21.46
CA GLN A 158 15.83 8.89 22.79
C GLN A 158 16.46 10.30 22.70
N LEU A 159 15.69 11.33 23.00
CA LEU A 159 16.10 12.73 22.98
C LEU A 159 16.57 13.19 24.37
N GLY A 160 16.03 12.60 25.42
CA GLY A 160 16.36 12.91 26.80
C GLY A 160 16.11 11.69 27.70
N ALA A 161 16.30 11.83 29.01
CA ALA A 161 16.14 10.72 29.96
C ALA A 161 14.72 10.07 29.88
N ARG A 162 13.72 10.88 29.62
CA ARG A 162 12.30 10.47 29.53
C ARG A 162 11.63 10.95 28.25
N GLU A 163 12.37 11.41 27.28
CA GLU A 163 11.85 11.98 26.04
C GLU A 163 12.26 11.08 24.87
N PHE A 164 11.28 10.68 24.06
CA PHE A 164 11.45 9.84 22.89
C PHE A 164 10.81 10.48 21.65
N GLU A 165 11.42 10.25 20.50
CA GLU A 165 10.85 10.55 19.20
C GLU A 165 10.52 9.26 18.47
N VAL A 166 9.30 9.16 17.96
CA VAL A 166 8.89 8.12 17.00
C VAL A 166 8.74 8.77 15.65
N ARG A 167 9.47 8.26 14.66
CA ARG A 167 9.52 8.82 13.32
C ARG A 167 9.04 7.78 12.30
N ASP A 168 8.25 8.26 11.33
CA ASP A 168 7.70 7.49 10.21
C ASP A 168 8.07 8.20 8.91
N PHE A 169 8.72 7.48 7.99
CA PHE A 169 9.16 8.01 6.70
C PHE A 169 8.14 7.74 5.60
N LYS A 170 7.82 8.75 4.81
CA LYS A 170 6.83 8.65 3.74
C LYS A 170 7.35 9.23 2.42
N THR A 171 7.19 8.49 1.33
CA THR A 171 7.51 8.98 -0.04
C THR A 171 6.30 9.55 -0.77
N GLY A 172 5.11 9.44 -0.19
CA GLY A 172 3.86 9.92 -0.75
C GLY A 172 3.39 11.23 -0.14
N VAL A 173 2.24 11.71 -0.58
CA VAL A 173 1.59 12.90 -0.02
C VAL A 173 1.09 12.62 1.39
N VAL A 174 1.62 13.32 2.38
CA VAL A 174 1.31 13.15 3.80
C VAL A 174 0.24 14.11 4.33
N LEU A 175 0.01 15.21 3.62
CA LEU A 175 -0.98 16.21 4.00
C LEU A 175 -2.32 15.98 3.29
N ASP A 176 -3.39 16.32 3.96
CA ASP A 176 -4.72 16.39 3.38
C ASP A 176 -4.94 17.75 2.67
N GLU A 177 -6.16 17.99 2.20
CA GLU A 177 -6.55 19.23 1.51
C GLU A 177 -6.51 20.48 2.41
N ARG A 178 -6.46 20.29 3.73
CA ARG A 178 -6.36 21.38 4.74
C ARG A 178 -4.92 21.67 5.12
N GLY A 179 -3.95 20.91 4.60
CA GLY A 179 -2.54 21.03 4.96
C GLY A 179 -2.19 20.35 6.29
N GLU A 180 -3.08 19.52 6.83
CA GLU A 180 -2.84 18.73 8.04
C GLU A 180 -2.33 17.33 7.70
N VAL A 181 -1.60 16.71 8.64
CA VAL A 181 -1.17 15.32 8.47
C VAL A 181 -2.40 14.43 8.36
N LYS A 182 -2.45 13.60 7.31
CA LYS A 182 -3.58 12.70 7.06
C LYS A 182 -3.91 11.84 8.27
N PRO A 183 -5.21 11.69 8.60
CA PRO A 183 -5.65 10.96 9.81
C PRO A 183 -5.11 9.52 9.88
N GLU A 184 -4.95 8.84 8.74
CA GLU A 184 -4.39 7.48 8.69
C GLU A 184 -2.91 7.42 9.08
N ILE A 185 -2.14 8.46 8.79
CA ILE A 185 -0.72 8.56 9.18
C ILE A 185 -0.62 8.91 10.66
N ALA A 186 -1.42 9.85 11.12
CA ALA A 186 -1.49 10.20 12.54
C ALA A 186 -1.88 8.98 13.40
N LEU A 187 -2.86 8.20 12.96
CA LEU A 187 -3.32 6.98 13.64
C LEU A 187 -2.21 5.93 13.76
N GLN A 188 -1.39 5.75 12.74
CA GLN A 188 -0.23 4.87 12.77
C GLN A 188 0.78 5.32 13.83
N LEU A 189 1.14 6.60 13.85
CA LEU A 189 2.08 7.16 14.82
C LEU A 189 1.53 7.11 16.26
N TRP A 190 0.25 7.43 16.46
CA TRP A 190 -0.40 7.28 17.76
C TRP A 190 -0.36 5.85 18.29
N ALA A 191 -0.58 4.86 17.41
CA ALA A 191 -0.47 3.44 17.79
C ALA A 191 0.94 3.09 18.28
N TYR A 192 1.98 3.53 17.59
CA TYR A 192 3.36 3.34 18.04
C TYR A 192 3.65 4.07 19.35
N ALA A 193 3.15 5.30 19.52
CA ALA A 193 3.30 6.04 20.77
C ALA A 193 2.70 5.30 21.98
N PHE A 194 1.49 4.75 21.84
CA PHE A 194 0.87 3.98 22.93
C PHE A 194 1.64 2.70 23.23
N MET A 195 2.14 1.99 22.22
CA MET A 195 2.97 0.81 22.42
C MET A 195 4.32 1.14 23.10
N LEU A 196 4.88 2.33 22.80
CA LEU A 196 6.07 2.84 23.49
C LEU A 196 5.76 3.18 24.95
N LEU A 197 4.64 3.86 25.22
CA LEU A 197 4.20 4.21 26.59
C LEU A 197 3.91 2.99 27.46
N GLU A 198 3.44 1.89 26.89
CA GLU A 198 3.30 0.61 27.61
C GLU A 198 4.65 0.08 28.08
N ARG A 199 5.70 0.24 27.29
CA ARG A 199 7.06 -0.20 27.63
C ARG A 199 7.83 0.78 28.50
N ARG A 200 7.50 2.07 28.41
CA ARG A 200 8.13 3.19 29.15
C ARG A 200 7.06 4.12 29.70
N PRO A 201 6.38 3.72 30.76
CA PRO A 201 5.37 4.55 31.39
C PRO A 201 5.93 5.91 31.84
N GLY A 202 5.16 6.96 31.58
CA GLY A 202 5.49 8.32 31.99
C GLY A 202 6.62 8.98 31.20
N CYS A 203 7.01 8.46 30.04
CA CYS A 203 7.85 9.20 29.10
C CYS A 203 7.02 10.17 28.26
N ASP A 204 7.69 11.18 27.72
CA ASP A 204 7.16 12.08 26.71
C ASP A 204 7.50 11.55 25.32
N VAL A 205 6.54 11.60 24.40
CA VAL A 205 6.68 11.08 23.06
C VAL A 205 6.39 12.16 22.04
N ARG A 206 7.38 12.47 21.22
CA ARG A 206 7.26 13.32 20.05
C ARG A 206 7.02 12.45 18.83
N LEU A 207 6.09 12.82 17.97
CA LEU A 207 5.71 12.08 16.78
C LEU A 207 6.04 12.87 15.53
N ILE A 208 6.83 12.29 14.64
CA ILE A 208 7.27 12.94 13.41
C ILE A 208 6.92 12.08 12.22
N VAL A 209 6.26 12.67 11.23
CA VAL A 209 6.22 12.15 9.86
C VAL A 209 7.19 12.95 9.00
N ASP A 210 7.99 12.26 8.21
CA ASP A 210 9.05 12.84 7.41
C ASP A 210 8.87 12.46 5.93
N ASP A 211 8.45 13.42 5.12
CA ASP A 211 8.27 13.30 3.67
C ASP A 211 9.32 14.12 2.88
N GLY A 212 10.41 14.47 3.56
CA GLY A 212 11.40 15.46 3.13
C GLY A 212 11.28 16.76 3.92
N ALA A 213 10.16 16.96 4.59
CA ALA A 213 9.95 17.97 5.61
C ALA A 213 9.48 17.28 6.90
N GLU A 214 10.07 17.64 8.03
CA GLU A 214 9.65 17.12 9.33
C GLU A 214 8.32 17.77 9.75
N ARG A 215 7.32 16.96 10.00
CA ARG A 215 6.00 17.41 10.44
C ARG A 215 5.65 16.73 11.74
N GLU A 216 5.36 17.53 12.74
CA GLU A 216 4.97 17.03 14.04
C GLU A 216 3.49 16.66 14.06
N VAL A 217 3.20 15.48 14.59
CA VAL A 217 1.83 15.01 14.84
C VAL A 217 1.53 15.22 16.32
N ALA A 218 0.48 15.99 16.61
CA ALA A 218 0.09 16.29 17.98
C ALA A 218 -0.14 15.03 18.82
N PHE A 219 0.47 15.00 20.01
CA PHE A 219 0.31 13.93 21.00
C PHE A 219 0.27 14.47 22.44
N ASP A 220 -0.27 15.68 22.62
CA ASP A 220 -0.62 16.27 23.90
C ASP A 220 -1.76 15.48 24.61
N ALA A 221 -2.21 15.92 25.75
CA ALA A 221 -3.24 15.25 26.54
C ALA A 221 -4.56 15.06 25.78
N ASP A 222 -4.97 16.09 25.03
CA ASP A 222 -6.21 16.06 24.24
C ASP A 222 -6.08 15.13 23.03
N ALA A 223 -4.96 15.20 22.31
CA ALA A 223 -4.67 14.30 21.21
C ALA A 223 -4.58 12.84 21.68
N ARG A 224 -3.94 12.57 22.82
CA ARG A 224 -3.88 11.24 23.44
C ARG A 224 -5.28 10.71 23.75
N THR A 225 -6.15 11.52 24.28
CA THR A 225 -7.55 11.14 24.60
C THR A 225 -8.32 10.81 23.33
N ARG A 226 -8.22 11.65 22.28
CA ARG A 226 -8.84 11.38 20.98
C ARG A 226 -8.28 10.13 20.34
N ALA A 227 -6.95 9.98 20.30
CA ALA A 227 -6.27 8.82 19.72
C ALA A 227 -6.66 7.52 20.40
N LYS A 228 -6.72 7.51 21.74
CA LYS A 228 -7.15 6.33 22.52
C LYS A 228 -8.59 5.94 22.19
N ARG A 229 -9.49 6.91 22.06
CA ARG A 229 -10.87 6.65 21.67
C ARG A 229 -10.97 6.05 20.28
N VAL A 230 -10.31 6.65 19.28
CA VAL A 230 -10.34 6.17 17.90
C VAL A 230 -9.76 4.76 17.76
N LEU A 231 -8.62 4.49 18.40
CA LEU A 231 -8.03 3.16 18.41
C LEU A 231 -8.94 2.13 19.06
N LYS A 232 -9.55 2.48 20.19
CA LYS A 232 -10.48 1.62 20.91
C LYS A 232 -11.70 1.28 20.05
N GLU A 233 -12.38 2.28 19.49
CA GLU A 233 -13.55 2.10 18.61
C GLU A 233 -13.25 1.21 17.42
N LEU A 234 -12.07 1.40 16.80
CA LEU A 234 -11.64 0.63 15.64
C LEU A 234 -11.34 -0.83 16.00
N LEU A 235 -10.69 -1.08 17.11
CA LEU A 235 -10.22 -2.40 17.51
C LEU A 235 -11.29 -3.22 18.27
N GLU A 236 -12.16 -2.59 19.06
CA GLU A 236 -13.31 -3.25 19.70
C GLU A 236 -14.32 -3.78 18.66
N GLY A 237 -14.42 -3.11 17.50
CA GLY A 237 -15.24 -3.60 16.41
C GLY A 237 -14.68 -4.83 15.68
N MET A 238 -13.43 -5.26 15.98
CA MET A 238 -12.81 -6.42 15.36
C MET A 238 -13.17 -7.72 16.09
N PRO A 239 -13.48 -8.80 15.38
CA PRO A 239 -13.73 -10.08 16.00
C PRO A 239 -12.49 -10.59 16.75
N PRO A 240 -12.66 -11.56 17.67
CA PRO A 240 -11.54 -12.23 18.32
C PRO A 240 -10.63 -12.90 17.27
N ALA A 241 -9.39 -13.20 17.68
CA ALA A 241 -8.47 -13.95 16.84
C ALA A 241 -9.04 -15.35 16.53
N GLY A 242 -8.83 -15.78 15.30
CA GLY A 242 -9.32 -17.10 14.86
C GLY A 242 -10.02 -17.06 13.49
N PRO A 243 -10.69 -18.17 13.11
CA PRO A 243 -11.40 -18.26 11.86
C PRO A 243 -12.54 -17.25 11.76
N SER A 244 -12.72 -16.67 10.59
CA SER A 244 -13.85 -15.80 10.22
C SER A 244 -14.08 -15.87 8.72
N THR A 245 -15.19 -15.32 8.25
CA THR A 245 -15.45 -15.25 6.83
C THR A 245 -15.15 -13.87 6.26
N ALA A 246 -14.71 -13.84 5.00
CA ALA A 246 -14.49 -12.58 4.32
C ALA A 246 -15.78 -11.74 4.25
N SER A 247 -16.95 -12.38 4.16
CA SER A 247 -18.25 -11.71 4.06
C SER A 247 -18.64 -11.00 5.37
N GLU A 248 -18.30 -11.55 6.53
CA GLU A 248 -18.56 -10.92 7.84
C GLU A 248 -17.72 -9.67 8.08
N LEU A 249 -16.51 -9.64 7.50
CA LEU A 249 -15.56 -8.58 7.69
C LEU A 249 -15.62 -7.50 6.61
N ALA A 250 -16.11 -7.85 5.42
CA ALA A 250 -16.11 -6.98 4.28
C ALA A 250 -17.27 -5.98 4.32
N VAL A 251 -16.93 -4.72 4.10
CA VAL A 251 -17.91 -3.64 3.90
C VAL A 251 -17.65 -3.03 2.53
N PRO A 252 -18.41 -3.44 1.48
CA PRO A 252 -18.26 -2.87 0.15
C PRO A 252 -18.70 -1.40 0.14
N GLY A 253 -17.93 -0.56 -0.56
CA GLY A 253 -18.19 0.87 -0.64
C GLY A 253 -16.94 1.66 -1.00
N LYS A 254 -16.84 2.90 -0.55
CA LYS A 254 -15.70 3.80 -0.80
C LYS A 254 -14.34 3.20 -0.43
N GLY A 255 -14.30 2.33 0.58
CA GLY A 255 -13.08 1.63 1.00
C GLY A 255 -12.54 0.62 -0.02
N CYS A 256 -13.34 0.23 -1.01
CA CYS A 256 -12.91 -0.69 -2.07
C CYS A 256 -12.00 -0.02 -3.10
N TRP A 257 -12.07 1.30 -3.25
CA TRP A 257 -11.14 2.04 -4.07
C TRP A 257 -9.71 1.86 -3.54
N GLY A 258 -8.80 1.43 -4.41
CA GLY A 258 -7.43 1.11 -4.01
C GLY A 258 -7.29 -0.07 -3.03
N CYS A 259 -8.35 -0.84 -2.77
CA CYS A 259 -8.28 -2.03 -1.94
C CYS A 259 -7.50 -3.14 -2.66
N GLN A 260 -6.40 -3.58 -2.05
CA GLN A 260 -5.53 -4.59 -2.63
C GLN A 260 -6.10 -6.00 -2.62
N VAL A 261 -7.18 -6.25 -1.88
CA VAL A 261 -7.80 -7.58 -1.80
C VAL A 261 -9.18 -7.67 -2.45
N ARG A 262 -9.60 -6.62 -3.15
CA ARG A 262 -10.94 -6.57 -3.76
C ARG A 262 -11.20 -7.66 -4.78
N HIS A 263 -10.17 -8.11 -5.51
CA HIS A 263 -10.26 -9.14 -6.53
C HIS A 263 -10.64 -10.54 -5.99
N VAL A 264 -10.40 -10.78 -4.71
CA VAL A 264 -10.75 -12.02 -4.01
C VAL A 264 -11.82 -11.81 -2.94
N CYS A 265 -12.35 -10.59 -2.82
CA CYS A 265 -13.38 -10.24 -1.84
C CYS A 265 -14.77 -10.58 -2.38
N PRO A 266 -15.49 -11.58 -1.80
CA PRO A 266 -16.80 -11.99 -2.31
C PRO A 266 -17.84 -10.86 -2.23
N ALA A 267 -17.80 -10.05 -1.18
CA ALA A 267 -18.71 -8.91 -1.03
C ALA A 267 -18.47 -7.84 -2.11
N TYR A 268 -17.19 -7.56 -2.45
CA TYR A 268 -16.87 -6.66 -3.56
C TYR A 268 -17.35 -7.23 -4.90
N LEU A 269 -17.09 -8.50 -5.17
CA LEU A 269 -17.43 -9.15 -6.43
C LEU A 269 -18.95 -9.22 -6.64
N ALA A 270 -19.73 -9.30 -5.57
CA ALA A 270 -21.19 -9.25 -5.65
C ALA A 270 -21.71 -7.83 -5.89
N ALA A 271 -21.08 -6.81 -5.32
CA ALA A 271 -21.55 -5.42 -5.39
C ALA A 271 -21.01 -4.64 -6.61
N ALA A 272 -19.80 -4.94 -7.07
CA ALA A 272 -19.12 -4.14 -8.10
C ALA A 272 -19.86 -4.07 -9.45
N PRO A 273 -20.56 -5.11 -9.97
CA PRO A 273 -21.32 -5.01 -11.22
C PRO A 273 -22.38 -3.92 -11.20
N GLN A 274 -22.93 -3.61 -10.03
CA GLN A 274 -23.91 -2.54 -9.85
C GLN A 274 -23.27 -1.16 -9.93
N TRP A 275 -22.00 -1.05 -9.55
CA TRP A 275 -21.29 0.22 -9.53
C TRP A 275 -20.75 0.66 -10.90
N TRP A 276 -20.61 -0.23 -11.84
CA TRP A 276 -20.17 0.11 -13.21
C TRP A 276 -21.18 0.97 -13.97
N GLN A 277 -22.43 0.98 -13.53
CA GLN A 277 -23.51 1.77 -14.13
C GLN A 277 -23.87 3.01 -13.30
N GLN A 278 -23.66 2.95 -11.99
CA GLN A 278 -23.97 4.03 -11.06
C GLN A 278 -22.89 4.07 -9.97
N TYR A 279 -22.18 5.17 -9.88
CA TYR A 279 -21.29 5.39 -8.75
C TYR A 279 -22.14 5.60 -7.51
N PRO A 280 -21.83 4.96 -6.36
CA PRO A 280 -22.46 5.28 -5.10
C PRO A 280 -22.30 6.77 -4.81
N ASP A 281 -23.36 7.42 -4.29
CA ASP A 281 -23.35 8.83 -3.99
C ASP A 281 -22.09 9.29 -3.25
N GLY A 282 -21.47 10.36 -3.74
CA GLY A 282 -20.26 10.96 -3.16
C GLY A 282 -18.97 10.16 -3.41
N VAL A 283 -18.92 9.28 -4.38
CA VAL A 283 -17.69 8.62 -4.86
C VAL A 283 -17.37 9.11 -6.24
N GLU A 284 -16.46 10.08 -6.33
CA GLU A 284 -16.13 10.73 -7.58
C GLU A 284 -15.48 9.81 -8.64
N ARG A 285 -14.75 8.78 -8.23
CA ARG A 285 -14.19 7.74 -9.13
C ARG A 285 -13.84 6.47 -8.39
N LEU A 286 -14.59 5.41 -8.56
CA LEU A 286 -14.11 4.07 -8.28
C LEU A 286 -13.21 3.62 -9.44
N SER A 287 -12.10 2.93 -9.14
CA SER A 287 -11.34 2.22 -10.16
C SER A 287 -12.30 1.25 -10.84
N ASN A 288 -12.48 1.37 -12.14
CA ASN A 288 -13.31 0.43 -12.86
C ASN A 288 -12.56 -0.89 -12.99
N ASP A 289 -13.13 -1.91 -12.43
CA ASP A 289 -12.65 -3.28 -12.57
C ASP A 289 -13.62 -4.02 -13.50
N VAL A 290 -13.08 -4.79 -14.43
CA VAL A 290 -13.89 -5.48 -15.46
C VAL A 290 -13.51 -6.94 -15.49
N TRP A 291 -14.49 -7.80 -15.59
CA TRP A 291 -14.28 -9.24 -15.84
C TRP A 291 -15.28 -9.80 -16.81
N GLY A 292 -14.89 -10.82 -17.52
CA GLY A 292 -15.73 -11.46 -18.51
C GLY A 292 -14.95 -12.46 -19.35
N THR A 293 -15.66 -13.02 -20.35
CA THR A 293 -15.07 -13.93 -21.32
C THR A 293 -14.39 -13.16 -22.42
N VAL A 294 -13.13 -13.45 -22.72
CA VAL A 294 -12.39 -12.85 -23.82
C VAL A 294 -13.01 -13.28 -25.15
N LEU A 295 -13.38 -12.29 -25.94
CA LEU A 295 -13.88 -12.50 -27.30
C LEU A 295 -12.77 -12.34 -28.34
N ASP A 296 -11.85 -11.42 -28.08
CA ASP A 296 -10.78 -11.11 -29.02
C ASP A 296 -9.60 -10.43 -28.30
N VAL A 297 -8.40 -10.63 -28.85
CA VAL A 297 -7.15 -9.99 -28.43
C VAL A 297 -6.47 -9.43 -29.68
N ILE A 298 -6.33 -8.10 -29.77
CA ILE A 298 -5.98 -7.37 -30.99
C ILE A 298 -4.67 -6.61 -30.76
N GLY A 299 -3.72 -6.73 -31.69
CA GLY A 299 -2.47 -5.98 -31.73
C GLY A 299 -1.26 -6.80 -31.32
N GLU A 300 -0.07 -6.35 -31.79
CA GLU A 300 1.23 -6.99 -31.52
C GLU A 300 2.12 -6.15 -30.59
N GLY A 301 1.91 -4.83 -30.58
CA GLY A 301 2.59 -3.89 -29.70
C GLY A 301 1.76 -3.64 -28.44
N ARG A 302 1.01 -2.56 -28.40
CA ARG A 302 -0.05 -2.42 -27.40
C ARG A 302 -1.22 -3.31 -27.79
N VAL A 303 -1.78 -3.98 -26.78
CA VAL A 303 -2.82 -5.00 -26.96
C VAL A 303 -4.15 -4.46 -26.51
N ASP A 304 -5.16 -4.63 -27.37
CA ASP A 304 -6.56 -4.38 -26.99
C ASP A 304 -7.27 -5.71 -26.73
N VAL A 305 -8.09 -5.74 -25.69
CA VAL A 305 -8.89 -6.93 -25.35
C VAL A 305 -10.36 -6.60 -25.42
N VAL A 306 -11.11 -7.44 -26.12
CA VAL A 306 -12.56 -7.38 -26.16
C VAL A 306 -13.13 -8.48 -25.29
N LEU A 307 -14.02 -8.13 -24.37
CA LEU A 307 -14.67 -9.05 -23.45
C LEU A 307 -16.18 -9.07 -23.66
N ARG A 308 -16.81 -10.14 -23.22
CA ARG A 308 -18.23 -10.21 -22.88
C ARG A 308 -18.37 -10.31 -21.38
N ASP A 309 -18.99 -9.30 -20.75
CA ASP A 309 -19.23 -9.30 -19.31
C ASP A 309 -20.34 -10.27 -18.90
N ALA A 310 -20.59 -10.39 -17.60
CA ALA A 310 -21.63 -11.30 -17.06
C ALA A 310 -23.06 -10.92 -17.48
N ALA A 311 -23.29 -9.67 -17.90
CA ALA A 311 -24.58 -9.21 -18.45
C ALA A 311 -24.67 -9.40 -19.96
N GLY A 312 -23.67 -10.02 -20.60
CA GLY A 312 -23.62 -10.24 -22.04
C GLY A 312 -23.16 -9.05 -22.87
N ARG A 313 -22.80 -7.93 -22.22
CA ARG A 313 -22.40 -6.69 -22.87
C ARG A 313 -20.96 -6.77 -23.39
N ARG A 314 -20.67 -6.10 -24.47
CA ARG A 314 -19.31 -6.02 -25.01
C ARG A 314 -18.53 -4.90 -24.34
N VAL A 315 -17.37 -5.25 -23.82
CA VAL A 315 -16.42 -4.32 -23.19
C VAL A 315 -15.13 -4.32 -23.99
N ARG A 316 -14.50 -3.17 -24.16
CA ARG A 316 -13.18 -3.06 -24.77
C ARG A 316 -12.20 -2.44 -23.78
N ILE A 317 -11.01 -3.01 -23.69
CA ILE A 317 -9.89 -2.48 -22.93
C ILE A 317 -8.76 -2.22 -23.91
N ASP A 318 -8.36 -0.97 -24.05
CA ASP A 318 -7.40 -0.50 -25.04
C ASP A 318 -6.01 -0.31 -24.43
N GLY A 319 -4.98 -0.53 -25.22
CA GLY A 319 -3.63 -0.08 -24.94
C GLY A 319 -2.93 -0.81 -23.80
N LEU A 320 -3.24 -2.07 -23.61
CA LEU A 320 -2.59 -2.93 -22.61
C LEU A 320 -1.12 -3.19 -22.97
N ASP A 321 -0.27 -3.25 -21.95
CA ASP A 321 1.14 -3.56 -22.14
C ASP A 321 1.30 -5.07 -22.50
N PRO A 322 2.06 -5.40 -23.55
CA PRO A 322 2.26 -6.79 -23.98
C PRO A 322 2.94 -7.64 -22.88
N ARG A 323 3.66 -7.02 -21.95
CA ARG A 323 4.28 -7.72 -20.81
C ARG A 323 3.27 -8.38 -19.86
N HIS A 324 1.98 -8.05 -19.98
CA HIS A 324 0.92 -8.78 -19.26
C HIS A 324 0.65 -10.19 -19.82
N GLY A 325 1.33 -10.59 -20.91
CA GLY A 325 1.16 -11.93 -21.49
C GLY A 325 -0.19 -12.14 -22.19
N LEU A 326 -0.85 -11.06 -22.59
CA LEU A 326 -2.13 -11.10 -23.27
C LEU A 326 -1.97 -11.54 -24.72
N THR A 327 -2.47 -12.72 -25.03
CA THR A 327 -2.42 -13.32 -26.36
C THR A 327 -3.75 -13.93 -26.76
N SER A 328 -3.90 -14.31 -28.01
CA SER A 328 -5.09 -15.01 -28.52
C SER A 328 -5.43 -16.31 -27.78
N VAL A 329 -4.48 -16.89 -27.02
CA VAL A 329 -4.72 -18.06 -26.15
C VAL A 329 -5.78 -17.78 -25.07
N LEU A 330 -6.02 -16.51 -24.74
CA LEU A 330 -7.05 -16.11 -23.77
C LEU A 330 -8.46 -16.08 -24.37
N VAL A 331 -8.62 -16.16 -25.68
CA VAL A 331 -9.95 -16.17 -26.32
C VAL A 331 -10.78 -17.35 -25.79
N GLY A 332 -12.00 -17.07 -25.36
CA GLY A 332 -12.87 -18.04 -24.72
C GLY A 332 -12.66 -18.23 -23.21
N LYS A 333 -11.59 -17.67 -22.64
CA LYS A 333 -11.32 -17.77 -21.21
C LYS A 333 -11.93 -16.60 -20.44
N SER A 334 -12.27 -16.85 -19.18
CA SER A 334 -12.68 -15.78 -18.26
C SER A 334 -11.46 -15.10 -17.66
N VAL A 335 -11.42 -13.79 -17.78
CA VAL A 335 -10.32 -12.95 -17.25
C VAL A 335 -10.87 -11.78 -16.45
N TRP A 336 -10.03 -11.26 -15.61
CA TRP A 336 -10.36 -10.14 -14.74
C TRP A 336 -9.30 -9.07 -14.87
N PHE A 337 -9.74 -7.81 -14.99
CA PHE A 337 -8.90 -6.64 -15.09
C PHE A 337 -9.24 -5.70 -13.94
N PHE A 338 -8.24 -5.30 -13.17
CA PHE A 338 -8.38 -4.41 -12.03
C PHE A 338 -7.60 -3.13 -12.25
N GLY A 339 -8.14 -1.99 -11.77
CA GLY A 339 -7.45 -0.71 -11.84
C GLY A 339 -7.52 -0.05 -13.22
N LEU A 340 -8.61 -0.23 -13.93
CA LEU A 340 -8.89 0.42 -15.21
C LEU A 340 -9.41 1.85 -15.01
N GLU A 341 -9.46 2.60 -16.10
CA GLU A 341 -10.10 3.90 -16.18
C GLU A 341 -11.05 3.93 -17.39
N ALA A 342 -12.27 4.44 -17.20
CA ALA A 342 -13.25 4.54 -18.29
C ALA A 342 -12.85 5.64 -19.27
N THR A 343 -12.93 5.35 -20.56
CA THR A 343 -12.63 6.32 -21.65
C THR A 343 -13.87 6.93 -22.29
N GLY A 344 -15.04 6.77 -21.65
CA GLY A 344 -16.32 7.26 -22.17
C GLY A 344 -17.09 6.21 -22.98
N ALA A 345 -18.31 6.57 -23.38
CA ALA A 345 -19.16 5.71 -24.17
C ALA A 345 -18.64 5.60 -25.62
N THR A 346 -18.58 4.39 -26.14
CA THR A 346 -18.13 4.13 -27.52
C THR A 346 -19.11 3.26 -28.26
N ARG A 347 -19.42 3.63 -29.50
CA ARG A 347 -20.32 2.89 -30.37
C ARG A 347 -19.86 1.42 -30.51
N GLY A 348 -20.78 0.47 -30.26
CA GLY A 348 -20.51 -0.96 -30.38
C GLY A 348 -19.97 -1.64 -29.12
N PHE A 349 -19.80 -0.91 -28.02
CA PHE A 349 -19.37 -1.43 -26.71
C PHE A 349 -20.33 -0.94 -25.63
N ASP A 350 -21.46 -1.61 -25.50
CA ASP A 350 -22.53 -1.34 -24.54
C ASP A 350 -22.13 -1.57 -23.07
N GLY A 351 -21.09 -2.33 -22.83
CA GLY A 351 -20.45 -2.50 -21.52
C GLY A 351 -19.34 -1.49 -21.22
N GLY A 352 -19.06 -0.58 -22.15
CA GLY A 352 -18.07 0.49 -21.97
C GLY A 352 -16.70 0.21 -22.59
N ARG A 353 -15.89 1.26 -22.61
CA ARG A 353 -14.51 1.23 -23.07
C ARG A 353 -13.59 1.73 -21.96
N PHE A 354 -12.49 1.04 -21.78
CA PHE A 354 -11.55 1.28 -20.70
C PHE A 354 -10.12 1.30 -21.22
N HIS A 355 -9.22 1.90 -20.47
CA HIS A 355 -7.78 1.74 -20.65
C HIS A 355 -7.14 1.41 -19.30
N PRO A 356 -5.98 0.78 -19.26
CA PRO A 356 -5.24 0.62 -18.03
C PRO A 356 -4.87 2.00 -17.51
N ARG A 357 -4.98 2.18 -16.21
CA ARG A 357 -4.42 3.32 -15.52
C ARG A 357 -2.91 3.13 -15.48
N SER A 358 -2.28 3.19 -16.67
CA SER A 358 -0.87 2.99 -16.85
C SER A 358 -0.15 4.32 -16.93
N PHE A 359 1.15 4.26 -16.69
CA PHE A 359 2.08 5.31 -16.98
C PHE A 359 2.02 5.66 -18.47
N HIS A 360 1.72 6.92 -18.78
CA HIS A 360 1.86 7.46 -20.12
C HIS A 360 3.07 8.38 -20.14
N GLU A 361 3.91 8.20 -21.14
CA GLU A 361 4.92 9.18 -21.47
C GLU A 361 4.22 10.42 -22.01
N LEU A 362 3.91 11.33 -21.10
CA LEU A 362 3.54 12.70 -21.46
C LEU A 362 4.82 13.50 -21.69
N PRO A 363 4.75 14.68 -22.36
CA PRO A 363 5.86 15.62 -22.42
C PRO A 363 6.50 15.77 -21.04
N ARG A 364 7.80 15.80 -20.95
CA ARG A 364 8.60 15.71 -19.71
C ARG A 364 8.17 16.66 -18.60
N ASP A 365 7.56 17.78 -18.97
CA ASP A 365 6.99 18.78 -18.06
C ASP A 365 5.62 18.42 -17.48
N ARG A 366 4.97 17.37 -18.00
CA ARG A 366 3.64 16.91 -17.60
C ARG A 366 3.54 15.41 -17.37
N MET A 367 4.65 14.77 -16.99
CA MET A 367 4.61 13.37 -16.62
C MET A 367 3.76 13.18 -15.38
N GLU A 368 2.49 12.96 -15.58
CA GLU A 368 1.60 12.51 -14.55
C GLU A 368 1.88 11.05 -14.23
N ARG A 369 2.09 10.79 -12.99
CA ARG A 369 2.19 9.46 -12.45
C ARG A 369 0.86 8.75 -12.57
N ARG A 370 0.79 7.79 -13.44
CA ARG A 370 -0.34 6.86 -13.50
C ARG A 370 0.19 5.44 -13.50
N ALA A 371 0.89 5.15 -12.46
CA ALA A 371 1.44 3.83 -12.31
C ALA A 371 0.34 2.89 -11.89
N TRP A 372 -0.12 2.02 -12.78
CA TRP A 372 -0.85 0.98 -12.23
C TRP A 372 -1.11 -0.24 -12.85
N ALA A 373 -1.05 -1.01 -11.97
CA ALA A 373 -1.33 -2.39 -11.88
C ALA A 373 -2.62 -2.75 -12.62
N LEU A 374 -2.47 -3.05 -13.88
CA LEU A 374 -3.39 -3.94 -14.52
C LEU A 374 -3.00 -5.35 -14.09
N HIS A 375 -3.87 -6.01 -13.35
CA HIS A 375 -3.71 -7.41 -13.04
C HIS A 375 -4.68 -8.22 -13.87
N VAL A 376 -4.12 -9.05 -14.76
CA VAL A 376 -4.86 -10.13 -15.37
C VAL A 376 -4.75 -11.33 -14.44
N PHE A 377 -5.87 -11.69 -13.83
CA PHE A 377 -5.97 -12.97 -13.13
C PHE A 377 -6.58 -13.96 -14.09
N GLY A 378 -5.89 -15.06 -14.28
CA GLY A 378 -6.38 -16.20 -15.07
C GLY A 378 -7.70 -16.76 -14.55
N GLU A 379 -8.16 -17.79 -15.21
CA GLU A 379 -9.45 -18.44 -14.99
C GLU A 379 -9.83 -18.53 -13.51
N LYS A 380 -10.97 -17.95 -13.18
CA LYS A 380 -11.68 -18.37 -11.99
C LYS A 380 -12.07 -19.83 -12.23
N GLU A 381 -11.59 -20.75 -11.43
CA GLU A 381 -12.32 -21.98 -11.25
C GLU A 381 -13.75 -21.55 -10.91
N THR A 382 -14.66 -21.80 -11.82
CA THR A 382 -16.08 -21.65 -11.55
C THR A 382 -16.33 -22.52 -10.34
N ALA A 383 -16.55 -21.90 -9.18
CA ALA A 383 -17.05 -22.61 -8.03
C ALA A 383 -18.26 -23.38 -8.53
N GLY A 384 -18.09 -24.70 -8.62
CA GLY A 384 -19.09 -25.59 -9.11
C GLY A 384 -20.38 -25.31 -8.37
N GLY A 385 -21.42 -25.06 -9.12
CA GLY A 385 -22.76 -25.04 -8.57
C GLY A 385 -23.03 -26.37 -7.87
N ALA A 386 -23.48 -26.25 -6.66
CA ALA A 386 -24.31 -27.24 -6.01
C ALA A 386 -25.43 -26.47 -5.34
#